data_21b8816a307895aa8cea46582183f896
#
_entry.id   21b8816a307895aa8cea46582183f896
#
_cell.length_a   1.000
_cell.length_b   1.000
_cell.length_c   1.000
_cell.angle_alpha   90.00
_cell.angle_beta   90.00
_cell.angle_gamma   90.00
#
_symmetry.space_group_name_H-M   'P 1'
#
loop_
_entity.id
_entity.type
_entity.pdbx_description
1 polymer ?
#
loop_
_entity_poly.entity_id
_entity_poly.type
_entity_poly.pdbx_seq_one_letter_code
_entity_poly.pdbx_strand_id
1 'polypeptide(L)'
;MLLLADSGATKTDWYIGNNPTDGLQFQTEEINPFHQSPSIICTILEKQLLPHLPVSPASCHRIFFYGAGCKGEGCKRLERVIADFIPMAEINIYSDMLGAARSVLGNNEGIVSILGTGSNSCRYDGNEICDNVSPLGYILGDE
;
A
#
# COMPACT_ATOMS: atom_id res chain seq x y z
N MET A 1 -3.54 17.33 -3.77
CA MET A 1 -4.35 16.11 -3.79
C MET A 1 -3.56 14.97 -3.15
N LEU A 2 -4.21 14.12 -2.40
CA LEU A 2 -3.67 12.93 -1.75
C LEU A 2 -4.08 11.69 -2.55
N LEU A 3 -3.16 10.77 -2.72
CA LEU A 3 -3.38 9.42 -3.24
C LEU A 3 -3.06 8.43 -2.12
N LEU A 4 -4.00 7.56 -1.81
CA LEU A 4 -3.84 6.49 -0.83
C LEU A 4 -4.08 5.15 -1.53
N ALA A 5 -3.22 4.18 -1.27
CA ALA A 5 -3.34 2.81 -1.78
C ALA A 5 -3.27 1.79 -0.65
N ASP A 6 -4.14 0.79 -0.75
CA ASP A 6 -4.06 -0.45 0.04
C ASP A 6 -3.98 -1.63 -0.94
N SER A 7 -2.80 -2.27 -0.98
CA SER A 7 -2.52 -3.35 -1.93
C SER A 7 -2.38 -4.69 -1.22
N GLY A 8 -3.42 -5.49 -1.35
CA GLY A 8 -3.44 -6.87 -0.89
C GLY A 8 -2.89 -7.86 -1.92
N ALA A 9 -3.20 -9.15 -1.74
CA ALA A 9 -2.73 -10.24 -2.60
C ALA A 9 -3.49 -10.38 -3.93
N THR A 10 -4.60 -9.66 -4.14
CA THR A 10 -5.46 -9.83 -5.33
C THR A 10 -5.78 -8.53 -6.04
N LYS A 11 -5.72 -7.42 -5.34
CA LYS A 11 -6.08 -6.10 -5.85
C LYS A 11 -5.40 -5.00 -5.06
N THR A 12 -5.38 -3.79 -5.64
CA THR A 12 -5.06 -2.55 -4.96
C THR A 12 -6.29 -1.66 -4.93
N ASP A 13 -6.74 -1.31 -3.73
CA ASP A 13 -7.78 -0.31 -3.51
C ASP A 13 -7.15 1.08 -3.45
N TRP A 14 -7.66 2.00 -4.25
CA TRP A 14 -7.17 3.38 -4.35
C TRP A 14 -8.20 4.37 -3.84
N TYR A 15 -7.72 5.40 -3.17
CA TYR A 15 -8.46 6.59 -2.82
C TYR A 15 -7.73 7.83 -3.33
N ILE A 16 -8.44 8.73 -4.01
CA ILE A 16 -7.92 10.02 -4.49
C ILE A 16 -8.81 11.13 -3.95
N GLY A 17 -8.27 12.03 -3.17
CA GLY A 17 -9.06 13.13 -2.61
C GLY A 17 -8.22 14.13 -1.83
N ASN A 18 -8.88 15.15 -1.29
CA ASN A 18 -8.28 16.09 -0.35
C ASN A 18 -8.79 15.85 1.08
N ASN A 19 -9.96 15.25 1.22
CA ASN A 19 -10.63 14.97 2.49
C ASN A 19 -11.10 13.51 2.52
N PRO A 20 -11.26 12.91 3.69
CA PRO A 20 -11.64 11.48 3.79
C PRO A 20 -13.00 11.11 3.20
N THR A 21 -13.88 12.07 2.95
CA THR A 21 -15.28 11.83 2.61
C THR A 21 -15.69 12.17 1.17
N ASP A 22 -14.86 12.86 0.42
CA ASP A 22 -15.22 13.38 -0.91
C ASP A 22 -14.30 12.90 -2.05
N GLY A 23 -13.51 11.86 -1.79
CA GLY A 23 -12.60 11.32 -2.78
C GLY A 23 -13.20 10.25 -3.68
N LEU A 24 -12.53 10.03 -4.80
CA LEU A 24 -12.81 8.94 -5.73
C LEU A 24 -12.17 7.66 -5.21
N GLN A 25 -12.93 6.57 -5.21
CA GLN A 25 -12.42 5.22 -4.92
C GLN A 25 -12.52 4.35 -6.16
N PHE A 26 -11.48 3.56 -6.40
CA PHE A 26 -11.45 2.57 -7.49
C PHE A 26 -10.43 1.49 -7.18
N GLN A 27 -10.38 0.46 -8.03
CA GLN A 27 -9.50 -0.69 -7.85
C GLN A 27 -8.64 -0.90 -9.10
N THR A 28 -7.44 -1.41 -8.87
CA THR A 28 -6.55 -1.95 -9.90
C THR A 28 -6.16 -3.38 -9.57
N GLU A 29 -5.45 -4.04 -10.46
CA GLU A 29 -4.73 -5.25 -10.11
C GLU A 29 -3.78 -5.01 -8.94
N GLU A 30 -3.39 -6.10 -8.24
CA GLU A 30 -2.45 -6.03 -7.15
C GLU A 30 -1.12 -5.39 -7.59
N ILE A 31 -0.51 -4.65 -6.68
CA ILE A 31 0.86 -4.16 -6.84
C ILE A 31 1.71 -4.73 -5.71
N ASN A 32 2.52 -5.71 -6.03
CA ASN A 32 3.40 -6.37 -5.09
C ASN A 32 4.86 -6.34 -5.59
N PRO A 33 5.70 -5.45 -5.05
CA PRO A 33 7.07 -5.29 -5.53
C PRO A 33 7.99 -6.47 -5.18
N PHE A 34 7.54 -7.42 -4.36
CA PHE A 34 8.29 -8.63 -4.08
C PHE A 34 8.20 -9.66 -5.22
N HIS A 35 7.02 -9.80 -5.81
CA HIS A 35 6.76 -10.79 -6.87
C HIS A 35 6.77 -10.22 -8.28
N GLN A 36 6.41 -8.94 -8.42
CA GLN A 36 6.26 -8.30 -9.73
C GLN A 36 7.52 -7.56 -10.17
N SER A 37 7.79 -7.60 -11.46
CA SER A 37 8.84 -6.78 -12.07
C SER A 37 8.40 -5.31 -12.18
N PRO A 38 9.33 -4.35 -12.25
CA PRO A 38 9.01 -2.95 -12.49
C PRO A 38 8.11 -2.72 -13.71
N SER A 39 8.34 -3.47 -14.80
CA SER A 39 7.56 -3.34 -16.03
C SER A 39 6.09 -3.74 -15.87
N ILE A 40 5.79 -4.74 -15.05
CA ILE A 40 4.41 -5.12 -14.72
C ILE A 40 3.74 -4.00 -13.92
N ILE A 41 4.42 -3.50 -12.89
CA ILE A 41 3.91 -2.39 -12.07
C ILE A 41 3.68 -1.14 -12.92
N CYS A 42 4.63 -0.77 -13.80
CA CYS A 42 4.45 0.32 -14.74
C CYS A 42 3.18 0.15 -15.59
N THR A 43 2.94 -1.05 -16.11
CA THR A 43 1.76 -1.34 -16.92
C THR A 43 0.45 -1.14 -16.13
N ILE A 44 0.42 -1.58 -14.86
CA ILE A 44 -0.75 -1.38 -13.99
C ILE A 44 -0.98 0.12 -13.73
N LEU A 45 0.07 0.85 -13.37
CA LEU A 45 -0.04 2.29 -13.14
C LEU A 45 -0.49 3.05 -14.39
N GLU A 46 0.10 2.74 -15.53
CA GLU A 46 -0.23 3.42 -16.80
C GLU A 46 -1.65 3.14 -17.26
N LYS A 47 -2.08 1.87 -17.22
CA LYS A 47 -3.37 1.47 -17.80
C LYS A 47 -4.53 1.53 -16.83
N GLN A 48 -4.27 1.41 -15.54
CA GLN A 48 -5.34 1.26 -14.56
C GLN A 48 -5.37 2.38 -13.51
N LEU A 49 -4.24 3.03 -13.16
CA LEU A 49 -4.22 4.16 -12.25
C LEU A 49 -4.41 5.49 -12.98
N LEU A 50 -3.53 5.81 -13.94
CA LEU A 50 -3.53 7.13 -14.60
C LEU A 50 -4.87 7.53 -15.22
N PRO A 51 -5.65 6.64 -15.87
CA PRO A 51 -6.95 7.00 -16.42
C PRO A 51 -7.99 7.43 -15.38
N HIS A 52 -7.82 7.05 -14.12
CA HIS A 52 -8.72 7.41 -13.01
C HIS A 52 -8.30 8.68 -12.28
N LEU A 53 -7.13 9.23 -12.58
CA LEU A 53 -6.72 10.49 -11.97
C LEU A 53 -7.59 11.65 -12.51
N PRO A 54 -8.35 12.35 -11.65
CA PRO A 54 -9.28 13.41 -12.09
C PRO A 54 -8.57 14.67 -12.59
N VAL A 55 -7.26 14.74 -12.38
CA VAL A 55 -6.39 15.87 -12.72
C VAL A 55 -5.02 15.35 -13.15
N SER A 56 -4.17 16.24 -13.67
CA SER A 56 -2.79 15.91 -14.00
C SER A 56 -2.07 15.25 -12.81
N PRO A 57 -1.25 14.22 -13.05
CA PRO A 57 -0.39 13.61 -12.02
C PRO A 57 0.43 14.62 -11.23
N ALA A 58 0.84 15.74 -11.86
CA ALA A 58 1.56 16.83 -11.19
C ALA A 58 0.77 17.53 -10.07
N SER A 59 -0.55 17.35 -10.00
CA SER A 59 -1.39 17.89 -8.93
C SER A 59 -1.48 16.96 -7.70
N CYS A 60 -0.89 15.78 -7.77
CA CYS A 60 -0.75 14.89 -6.64
C CYS A 60 0.48 15.29 -5.83
N HIS A 61 0.29 15.66 -4.57
CA HIS A 61 1.37 16.15 -3.71
C HIS A 61 1.88 15.11 -2.71
N ARG A 62 1.04 14.15 -2.37
CA ARG A 62 1.41 13.06 -1.45
C ARG A 62 0.77 11.74 -1.86
N ILE A 63 1.57 10.70 -1.73
CA ILE A 63 1.15 9.32 -1.94
C ILE A 63 1.48 8.54 -0.67
N PHE A 64 0.49 7.82 -0.17
CA PHE A 64 0.67 6.80 0.86
C PHE A 64 0.28 5.44 0.26
N PHE A 65 1.24 4.57 0.14
CA PHE A 65 1.04 3.22 -0.37
C PHE A 65 1.29 2.21 0.75
N TYR A 66 0.29 1.44 1.07
CA TYR A 66 0.37 0.32 2.01
C TYR A 66 0.23 -0.97 1.21
N GLY A 67 1.21 -1.87 1.29
CA GLY A 67 1.13 -3.05 0.44
C GLY A 67 1.89 -4.25 0.94
N ALA A 68 1.36 -5.42 0.60
CA ALA A 68 2.05 -6.69 0.75
C ALA A 68 3.38 -6.68 -0.02
N GLY A 69 4.42 -7.25 0.55
CA GLY A 69 5.75 -7.26 -0.07
C GLY A 69 6.52 -5.93 -0.06
N CYS A 70 5.94 -4.86 0.54
CA CYS A 70 6.62 -3.57 0.70
C CYS A 70 7.60 -3.62 1.86
N LYS A 71 8.76 -4.23 1.66
CA LYS A 71 9.87 -4.31 2.61
C LYS A 71 11.21 -4.08 1.90
N GLY A 72 12.13 -3.39 2.57
CA GLY A 72 13.51 -3.22 2.12
C GLY A 72 13.64 -2.69 0.69
N GLU A 73 14.31 -3.42 -0.19
CA GLU A 73 14.53 -3.03 -1.59
C GLU A 73 13.23 -3.01 -2.44
N GLY A 74 12.21 -3.77 -2.05
CA GLY A 74 10.90 -3.72 -2.72
C GLY A 74 10.25 -2.34 -2.60
N CYS A 75 10.29 -1.72 -1.41
CA CYS A 75 9.80 -0.35 -1.20
C CYS A 75 10.52 0.64 -2.11
N LYS A 76 11.86 0.62 -2.12
CA LYS A 76 12.67 1.54 -2.94
C LYS A 76 12.42 1.38 -4.44
N ARG A 77 12.21 0.15 -4.88
CA ARG A 77 11.89 -0.13 -6.28
C ARG A 77 10.53 0.41 -6.66
N LEU A 78 9.52 0.18 -5.82
CA LEU A 78 8.18 0.70 -6.04
C LEU A 78 8.15 2.24 -6.01
N GLU A 79 8.87 2.85 -5.07
CA GLU A 79 9.03 4.30 -4.97
C GLU A 79 9.55 4.91 -6.29
N ARG A 80 10.61 4.33 -6.86
CA ARG A 80 11.16 4.78 -8.15
C ARG A 80 10.15 4.67 -9.28
N VAL A 81 9.45 3.53 -9.35
CA VAL A 81 8.43 3.32 -10.38
C VAL A 81 7.30 4.34 -10.25
N ILE A 82 6.80 4.60 -9.04
CA ILE A 82 5.74 5.59 -8.83
C ILE A 82 6.24 7.00 -9.14
N ALA A 83 7.49 7.34 -8.80
CA ALA A 83 8.08 8.65 -9.07
C ALA A 83 8.17 8.97 -10.57
N ASP A 84 8.35 7.96 -11.43
CA ASP A 84 8.35 8.14 -12.88
C ASP A 84 6.97 8.60 -13.41
N PHE A 85 5.88 8.24 -12.75
CA PHE A 85 4.52 8.63 -13.13
C PHE A 85 4.02 9.88 -12.41
N ILE A 86 4.43 10.10 -11.16
CA ILE A 86 3.96 11.20 -10.30
C ILE A 86 5.18 11.89 -9.65
N PRO A 87 5.99 12.58 -10.43
CA PRO A 87 7.31 13.05 -10.00
C PRO A 87 7.30 14.17 -8.96
N MET A 88 6.15 14.85 -8.78
CA MET A 88 6.03 15.97 -7.85
C MET A 88 5.47 15.55 -6.49
N ALA A 89 5.15 14.28 -6.29
CA ALA A 89 4.58 13.79 -5.04
C ALA A 89 5.66 13.38 -4.04
N GLU A 90 5.40 13.66 -2.78
CA GLU A 90 6.06 12.98 -1.65
C GLU A 90 5.51 11.55 -1.57
N ILE A 91 6.36 10.55 -1.77
CA ILE A 91 5.98 9.15 -1.84
C ILE A 91 6.35 8.45 -0.54
N ASN A 92 5.36 7.87 0.12
CA ASN A 92 5.50 7.14 1.37
C ASN A 92 5.00 5.71 1.15
N ILE A 93 5.88 4.72 1.28
CA ILE A 93 5.56 3.30 1.06
C ILE A 93 5.76 2.53 2.36
N TYR A 94 4.74 1.81 2.75
CA TYR A 94 4.68 1.04 4.00
C TYR A 94 4.16 -0.38 3.75
N SER A 95 4.36 -1.25 4.74
CA SER A 95 3.72 -2.56 4.72
C SER A 95 2.21 -2.45 4.93
N ASP A 96 1.46 -3.40 4.36
CA ASP A 96 0.04 -3.63 4.61
C ASP A 96 -0.28 -3.74 6.11
N MET A 97 0.58 -4.43 6.87
CA MET A 97 0.43 -4.58 8.32
C MET A 97 0.45 -3.24 9.06
N LEU A 98 1.30 -2.29 8.65
CA LEU A 98 1.30 -0.95 9.23
C LEU A 98 0.04 -0.17 8.84
N GLY A 99 -0.46 -0.35 7.62
CA GLY A 99 -1.74 0.21 7.18
C GLY A 99 -2.89 -0.28 8.05
N ALA A 100 -2.97 -1.58 8.29
CA ALA A 100 -3.97 -2.19 9.16
C ALA A 100 -3.87 -1.65 10.59
N ALA A 101 -2.65 -1.57 11.15
CA ALA A 101 -2.45 -1.06 12.50
C ALA A 101 -2.92 0.39 12.64
N ARG A 102 -2.54 1.26 11.72
CA ARG A 102 -2.96 2.66 11.70
C ARG A 102 -4.47 2.83 11.52
N SER A 103 -5.10 1.98 10.71
CA SER A 103 -6.54 2.07 10.45
C SER A 103 -7.39 1.68 11.65
N VAL A 104 -6.94 0.70 12.45
CA VAL A 104 -7.69 0.16 13.59
C VAL A 104 -7.38 0.91 14.89
N LEU A 105 -6.12 1.21 15.12
CA LEU A 105 -5.65 1.76 16.41
C LEU A 105 -5.38 3.27 16.36
N GLY A 106 -5.21 3.86 15.18
CA GLY A 106 -4.77 5.25 15.06
C GLY A 106 -3.41 5.45 15.70
N ASN A 107 -3.36 6.27 16.75
CA ASN A 107 -2.15 6.54 17.54
C ASN A 107 -2.08 5.75 18.85
N ASN A 108 -2.99 4.78 19.07
CA ASN A 108 -2.99 3.97 20.28
C ASN A 108 -2.12 2.73 20.10
N GLU A 109 -1.50 2.26 21.15
CA GLU A 109 -0.80 0.97 21.15
C GLU A 109 -1.78 -0.21 21.16
N GLY A 110 -1.35 -1.34 20.61
CA GLY A 110 -2.16 -2.55 20.61
C GLY A 110 -1.58 -3.68 19.77
N ILE A 111 -2.37 -4.76 19.69
CA ILE A 111 -2.10 -5.91 18.81
C ILE A 111 -3.10 -5.88 17.65
N VAL A 112 -2.60 -6.04 16.44
CA VAL A 112 -3.41 -6.07 15.23
C VAL A 112 -3.10 -7.33 14.44
N SER A 113 -4.15 -7.93 13.87
CA SER A 113 -4.03 -9.09 13.00
C SER A 113 -4.74 -8.84 11.67
N ILE A 114 -4.11 -9.24 10.58
CA ILE A 114 -4.71 -9.34 9.25
C ILE A 114 -5.09 -10.80 9.05
N LEU A 115 -6.34 -11.02 8.62
CA LEU A 115 -6.86 -12.33 8.23
C LEU A 115 -7.38 -12.18 6.79
N GLY A 116 -6.64 -12.70 5.83
CA GLY A 116 -6.94 -12.64 4.40
C GLY A 116 -6.53 -13.94 3.71
N THR A 117 -5.89 -13.84 2.56
CA THR A 117 -5.26 -14.99 1.87
C THR A 117 -4.17 -15.63 2.73
N GLY A 118 -3.47 -14.84 3.52
CA GLY A 118 -2.57 -15.24 4.59
C GLY A 118 -2.97 -14.61 5.92
N SER A 119 -2.32 -15.01 6.99
CA SER A 119 -2.48 -14.42 8.31
C SER A 119 -1.19 -13.77 8.80
N ASN A 120 -1.32 -12.63 9.45
CA ASN A 120 -0.19 -11.92 10.04
C ASN A 120 -0.64 -11.13 11.26
N SER A 121 0.22 -10.97 12.26
CA SER A 121 -0.09 -10.18 13.45
C SER A 121 1.12 -9.41 13.95
N CYS A 122 0.87 -8.25 14.52
CA CYS A 122 1.92 -7.38 15.03
C CYS A 122 1.54 -6.73 16.35
N ARG A 123 2.55 -6.30 17.09
CA ARG A 123 2.42 -5.32 18.16
C ARG A 123 2.80 -3.93 17.62
N TYR A 124 1.93 -2.99 17.82
CA TYR A 124 2.04 -1.60 17.39
C TYR A 124 2.10 -0.68 18.59
N ASP A 125 2.97 0.33 18.60
CA ASP A 125 3.19 1.24 19.73
C ASP A 125 2.47 2.60 19.61
N GLY A 126 1.63 2.74 18.58
CA GLY A 126 0.96 3.99 18.24
C GLY A 126 1.64 4.77 17.11
N ASN A 127 2.82 4.34 16.66
CA ASN A 127 3.56 4.95 15.55
C ASN A 127 4.15 3.90 14.59
N GLU A 128 4.79 2.85 15.15
CA GLU A 128 5.51 1.83 14.39
C GLU A 128 5.18 0.42 14.89
N ILE A 129 5.47 -0.57 14.04
CA ILE A 129 5.39 -1.98 14.40
C ILE A 129 6.65 -2.33 15.22
N CYS A 130 6.46 -2.69 16.50
CA CYS A 130 7.53 -3.09 17.39
C CYS A 130 7.92 -4.55 17.25
N ASP A 131 6.90 -5.41 17.08
CA ASP A 131 7.07 -6.85 16.90
C ASP A 131 6.10 -7.35 15.85
N ASN A 132 6.54 -8.35 15.07
CA ASN A 132 5.71 -8.98 14.05
C ASN A 132 5.88 -10.50 14.15
N VAL A 133 4.78 -11.22 14.27
CA VAL A 133 4.77 -12.68 14.13
C VAL A 133 4.91 -12.99 12.64
N SER A 134 6.03 -13.58 12.27
CA SER A 134 6.24 -13.95 10.86
C SER A 134 5.19 -14.95 10.41
N PRO A 135 4.56 -14.76 9.25
CA PRO A 135 3.65 -15.74 8.68
C PRO A 135 4.39 -17.05 8.43
N LEU A 136 3.74 -18.16 8.76
CA LEU A 136 4.33 -19.49 8.63
C LEU A 136 4.29 -20.03 7.19
N GLY A 137 3.46 -19.41 6.35
CA GLY A 137 3.19 -19.85 4.99
C GLY A 137 2.23 -21.05 4.93
N TYR A 138 1.63 -21.24 3.78
CA TYR A 138 0.55 -22.21 3.53
C TYR A 138 0.86 -23.64 4.04
N ILE A 139 2.08 -24.10 3.87
CA ILE A 139 2.49 -25.49 4.27
C ILE A 139 2.45 -25.66 5.79
N LEU A 140 2.66 -24.62 6.57
CA LEU A 140 2.71 -24.65 8.03
C LEU A 140 1.44 -24.12 8.70
N GLY A 141 0.36 -23.92 7.93
CA GLY A 141 -0.95 -23.54 8.45
C GLY A 141 -1.24 -22.04 8.46
N ASP A 142 -0.50 -21.27 7.66
CA ASP A 142 -0.82 -19.89 7.36
C ASP A 142 -1.58 -19.87 6.02
N GLU A 143 -2.87 -19.63 6.06
CA GLU A 143 -3.72 -19.63 4.88
C GLU A 143 -3.75 -18.28 4.18
#